data_06312c40b87e3f3876d3d9bd8c31c7c2
#
_entry.id   06312c40b87e3f3876d3d9bd8c31c7c2
#
_cell.length_a   1.000
_cell.length_b   1.000
_cell.length_c   1.000
_cell.angle_alpha   90.00
_cell.angle_beta   90.00
_cell.angle_gamma   90.00
#
_symmetry.space_group_name_H-M   'P 1'
#
loop_
_entity.id
_entity.type
_entity.pdbx_description
1 polymer ?
#
loop_
_entity_poly.entity_id
_entity_poly.type
_entity_poly.pdbx_seq_one_letter_code
_entity_poly.pdbx_strand_id
1 'polypeptide(L)'
;MSNAAQSTANRRLAIEGELNIYTASEWKKRLHDLIEEGGDLELDLSTVQELDTAGLQLLIMAKKEASARSQRLLLSNHSQSVLEVFELCGVATFFGDPILLQPNAP
;
A
#
# COMPACT_ATOMS: atom_id res chain seq x y z
N MET A 1 14.00 -10.58 -19.46
CA MET A 1 14.02 -10.38 -19.00
C MET A 1 14.37 -9.78 -17.92
N SER A 2 14.80 -9.33 -17.64
CA SER A 2 15.41 -8.69 -16.63
C SER A 2 14.60 -7.94 -15.71
N ASN A 3 13.44 -7.79 -16.00
CA ASN A 3 12.62 -7.06 -15.12
C ASN A 3 12.33 -7.73 -13.87
N ALA A 4 12.52 -9.00 -13.81
CA ALA A 4 12.28 -9.71 -12.58
C ALA A 4 13.11 -9.18 -11.44
N ALA A 5 14.20 -8.56 -11.74
CA ALA A 5 15.04 -8.05 -10.68
C ALA A 5 14.51 -6.75 -10.10
N GLN A 6 13.57 -6.12 -10.75
CA GLN A 6 13.13 -4.81 -10.34
C GLN A 6 11.95 -4.82 -9.42
N SER A 7 11.22 -5.92 -9.40
CA SER A 7 10.08 -6.05 -8.52
C SER A 7 9.91 -7.50 -8.18
N THR A 8 9.58 -7.76 -6.92
CA THR A 8 9.28 -9.10 -6.49
C THR A 8 7.80 -9.40 -6.59
N ALA A 9 7.00 -8.41 -6.93
CA ALA A 9 5.56 -8.61 -6.98
C ALA A 9 5.16 -9.08 -8.35
N ASN A 10 4.19 -10.00 -8.41
CA ASN A 10 3.64 -10.50 -9.64
C ASN A 10 2.66 -9.52 -10.26
N ARG A 11 2.01 -8.73 -9.45
CA ARG A 11 0.96 -7.84 -9.87
C ARG A 11 1.14 -6.49 -9.22
N ARG A 12 0.65 -5.47 -9.88
CA ARG A 12 0.81 -4.12 -9.39
C ARG A 12 -0.46 -3.35 -9.61
N LEU A 13 -0.88 -2.58 -8.62
CA LEU A 13 -2.05 -1.74 -8.70
C LEU A 13 -1.69 -0.36 -8.18
N ALA A 14 -2.05 0.67 -8.93
CA ALA A 14 -1.90 2.03 -8.44
C ALA A 14 -3.19 2.44 -7.76
N ILE A 15 -3.07 2.96 -6.53
CA ILE A 15 -4.20 3.55 -5.85
C ILE A 15 -4.15 5.03 -6.13
N GLU A 16 -5.19 5.55 -6.74
CA GLU A 16 -5.20 6.93 -7.17
C GLU A 16 -6.26 7.72 -6.44
N GLY A 17 -5.96 8.98 -6.20
CA GLY A 17 -6.92 9.90 -5.66
C GLY A 17 -7.03 9.82 -4.16
N GLU A 18 -8.24 9.69 -3.68
CA GLU A 18 -8.49 9.75 -2.24
C GLU A 18 -8.72 8.36 -1.70
N LEU A 19 -8.08 8.07 -0.60
CA LEU A 19 -8.28 6.82 0.11
C LEU A 19 -8.82 7.20 1.48
N ASN A 20 -10.13 7.34 1.58
CA ASN A 20 -10.77 7.87 2.76
C ASN A 20 -12.06 7.13 3.05
N ILE A 21 -12.80 7.63 4.04
CA ILE A 21 -14.02 6.96 4.48
C ILE A 21 -15.03 6.81 3.34
N TYR A 22 -15.00 7.70 2.36
CA TYR A 22 -15.98 7.66 1.27
C TYR A 22 -15.60 6.66 0.18
N THR A 23 -14.31 6.36 0.05
CA THR A 23 -13.85 5.45 -0.99
C THR A 23 -13.40 4.10 -0.44
N ALA A 24 -13.35 3.97 0.88
CA ALA A 24 -12.73 2.80 1.50
C ALA A 24 -13.42 1.49 1.12
N SER A 25 -14.75 1.48 1.08
CA SER A 25 -15.44 0.23 0.80
C SER A 25 -15.20 -0.24 -0.62
N GLU A 26 -15.09 0.69 -1.55
CA GLU A 26 -14.80 0.36 -2.93
C GLU A 26 -13.40 -0.21 -3.08
N TRP A 27 -12.43 0.44 -2.45
CA TRP A 27 -11.06 -0.05 -2.48
C TRP A 27 -10.93 -1.37 -1.73
N LYS A 28 -11.68 -1.53 -0.64
CA LYS A 28 -11.64 -2.78 0.12
C LYS A 28 -12.03 -3.95 -0.77
N LYS A 29 -13.09 -3.77 -1.55
CA LYS A 29 -13.53 -4.84 -2.42
C LYS A 29 -12.49 -5.15 -3.48
N ARG A 30 -11.93 -4.11 -4.09
CA ARG A 30 -10.92 -4.31 -5.12
C ARG A 30 -9.68 -5.01 -4.57
N LEU A 31 -9.22 -4.58 -3.40
CA LEU A 31 -8.02 -5.18 -2.81
C LEU A 31 -8.29 -6.62 -2.39
N HIS A 32 -9.46 -6.87 -1.82
CA HIS A 32 -9.81 -8.23 -1.42
C HIS A 32 -9.81 -9.15 -2.64
N ASP A 33 -10.41 -8.72 -3.73
CA ASP A 33 -10.48 -9.55 -4.94
C ASP A 33 -9.08 -9.82 -5.48
N LEU A 34 -8.21 -8.82 -5.46
CA LEU A 34 -6.86 -9.01 -5.95
C LEU A 34 -6.07 -9.95 -5.07
N ILE A 35 -6.22 -9.83 -3.76
CA ILE A 35 -5.53 -10.72 -2.83
C ILE A 35 -6.03 -12.13 -3.00
N GLU A 36 -7.33 -12.28 -3.23
CA GLU A 36 -7.92 -13.59 -3.39
C GLU A 36 -7.43 -14.30 -4.65
N GLU A 37 -7.08 -13.54 -5.68
CA GLU A 37 -6.54 -14.13 -6.89
C GLU A 37 -5.19 -14.79 -6.68
N GLY A 38 -4.49 -14.42 -5.64
CA GLY A 38 -3.24 -15.06 -5.28
C GLY A 38 -2.04 -14.36 -5.87
N GLY A 39 -0.89 -14.65 -5.30
CA GLY A 39 0.37 -14.07 -5.76
C GLY A 39 0.70 -12.79 -5.03
N ASP A 40 1.92 -12.36 -5.20
CA ASP A 40 2.39 -11.15 -4.54
C ASP A 40 1.82 -9.93 -5.23
N LEU A 41 1.60 -8.88 -4.45
CA LEU A 41 0.93 -7.68 -4.94
C LEU A 41 1.69 -6.45 -4.48
N GLU A 42 1.90 -5.54 -5.40
CA GLU A 42 2.50 -4.26 -5.07
C GLU A 42 1.46 -3.16 -5.25
N LEU A 43 1.31 -2.32 -4.25
CA LEU A 43 0.41 -1.17 -4.31
C LEU A 43 1.24 0.09 -4.44
N ASP A 44 1.06 0.78 -5.54
CA ASP A 44 1.77 2.02 -5.80
C ASP A 44 0.93 3.15 -5.24
N LEU A 45 1.50 3.89 -4.31
CA LEU A 45 0.79 4.94 -3.60
C LEU A 45 1.19 6.33 -4.04
N SER A 46 1.87 6.44 -5.17
CA SER A 46 2.44 7.72 -5.58
C SER A 46 1.39 8.77 -5.90
N THR A 47 0.21 8.35 -6.30
CA THR A 47 -0.85 9.31 -6.66
C THR A 47 -1.98 9.35 -5.66
N VAL A 48 -1.76 8.84 -4.45
CA VAL A 48 -2.73 9.00 -3.38
C VAL A 48 -2.65 10.43 -2.88
N GLN A 49 -3.74 11.17 -3.06
CA GLN A 49 -3.77 12.58 -2.71
C GLN A 49 -4.25 12.81 -1.30
N GLU A 50 -5.01 11.88 -0.77
CA GLU A 50 -5.54 12.01 0.58
C GLU A 50 -5.62 10.64 1.21
N LEU A 51 -5.23 10.56 2.48
CA LEU A 51 -5.34 9.33 3.25
C LEU A 51 -5.84 9.71 4.64
N ASP A 52 -6.98 9.15 5.04
CA ASP A 52 -7.47 9.34 6.40
C ASP A 52 -7.37 8.03 7.16
N THR A 53 -7.90 8.00 8.38
CA THR A 53 -7.79 6.79 9.20
C THR A 53 -8.54 5.61 8.59
N ALA A 54 -9.63 5.86 7.87
CA ALA A 54 -10.34 4.76 7.22
C ALA A 54 -9.47 4.16 6.11
N GLY A 55 -8.79 5.01 5.34
CA GLY A 55 -7.89 4.52 4.33
C GLY A 55 -6.69 3.79 4.92
N LEU A 56 -6.16 4.31 6.02
CA LEU A 56 -5.06 3.66 6.70
C LEU A 56 -5.48 2.28 7.19
N GLN A 57 -6.65 2.19 7.82
CA GLN A 57 -7.15 0.90 8.29
C GLN A 57 -7.31 -0.09 7.15
N LEU A 58 -7.73 0.39 6.00
CA LEU A 58 -7.88 -0.47 4.85
C LEU A 58 -6.54 -1.06 4.42
N LEU A 59 -5.50 -0.25 4.41
CA LEU A 59 -4.17 -0.76 4.04
C LEU A 59 -3.68 -1.76 5.06
N ILE A 60 -3.94 -1.50 6.34
CA ILE A 60 -3.57 -2.44 7.39
C ILE A 60 -4.30 -3.77 7.21
N MET A 61 -5.58 -3.72 6.94
CA MET A 61 -6.36 -4.93 6.72
C MET A 61 -5.87 -5.71 5.52
N ALA A 62 -5.54 -5.00 4.44
CA ALA A 62 -5.03 -5.66 3.25
C ALA A 62 -3.70 -6.37 3.55
N LYS A 63 -2.83 -5.72 4.30
CA LYS A 63 -1.56 -6.32 4.67
C LYS A 63 -1.78 -7.58 5.49
N LYS A 64 -2.69 -7.51 6.45
CA LYS A 64 -2.98 -8.68 7.28
C LYS A 64 -3.59 -9.81 6.48
N GLU A 65 -4.50 -9.50 5.58
CA GLU A 65 -5.11 -10.52 4.76
C GLU A 65 -4.09 -11.21 3.88
N ALA A 66 -3.21 -10.44 3.26
CA ALA A 66 -2.18 -11.02 2.41
C ALA A 66 -1.27 -11.92 3.22
N SER A 67 -0.86 -11.47 4.41
CA SER A 67 -0.01 -12.28 5.27
C SER A 67 -0.67 -13.57 5.67
N ALA A 68 -1.96 -13.53 5.97
CA ALA A 68 -2.68 -14.74 6.36
C ALA A 68 -2.71 -15.76 5.21
N ARG A 69 -2.53 -15.30 3.99
CA ARG A 69 -2.50 -16.18 2.82
C ARG A 69 -1.09 -16.45 2.35
N SER A 70 -0.10 -16.08 3.14
CA SER A 70 1.31 -16.23 2.80
C SER A 70 1.67 -15.50 1.52
N GLN A 71 1.03 -14.38 1.27
CA GLN A 71 1.32 -13.54 0.12
C GLN A 71 2.04 -12.29 0.60
N ARG A 72 2.84 -11.72 -0.29
CA ARG A 72 3.52 -10.48 0.02
C ARG A 72 2.72 -9.33 -0.54
N LEU A 73 2.47 -8.36 0.30
CA LEU A 73 1.86 -7.11 -0.11
C LEU A 73 2.88 -6.02 0.15
N LEU A 74 3.32 -5.39 -0.92
CA LEU A 74 4.33 -4.36 -0.83
C LEU A 74 3.70 -3.01 -1.14
N LEU A 75 3.96 -2.02 -0.31
CA LEU A 75 3.56 -0.66 -0.60
C LEU A 75 4.75 0.08 -1.18
N SER A 76 4.54 0.82 -2.24
CA SER A 76 5.65 1.49 -2.89
C SER A 76 5.29 2.92 -3.27
N ASN A 77 6.33 3.72 -3.47
CA ASN A 77 6.18 5.09 -3.96
C ASN A 77 5.22 5.92 -3.14
N HIS A 78 5.41 5.90 -1.83
CA HIS A 78 4.52 6.61 -0.91
C HIS A 78 4.46 8.08 -1.27
N SER A 79 3.25 8.60 -1.48
CA SER A 79 3.07 10.01 -1.71
C SER A 79 3.34 10.79 -0.43
N GLN A 80 3.47 12.10 -0.56
CA GLN A 80 3.69 12.93 0.62
C GLN A 80 2.55 12.80 1.60
N SER A 81 1.32 12.75 1.09
CA SER A 81 0.15 12.59 1.97
C SER A 81 0.21 11.29 2.75
N VAL A 82 0.64 10.22 2.09
CA VAL A 82 0.76 8.93 2.76
C VAL A 82 1.87 8.96 3.79
N LEU A 83 3.02 9.54 3.43
CA LEU A 83 4.14 9.59 4.35
C LEU A 83 3.78 10.34 5.63
N GLU A 84 3.05 11.44 5.49
CA GLU A 84 2.67 12.22 6.65
C GLU A 84 1.79 11.44 7.61
N VAL A 85 0.83 10.70 7.07
CA VAL A 85 -0.05 9.91 7.90
C VAL A 85 0.70 8.74 8.53
N PHE A 86 1.56 8.09 7.76
CA PHE A 86 2.34 6.98 8.30
C PHE A 86 3.22 7.45 9.45
N GLU A 87 3.82 8.61 9.29
CA GLU A 87 4.67 9.14 10.34
C GLU A 87 3.87 9.50 11.58
N LEU A 88 2.75 10.19 11.39
CA LEU A 88 1.90 10.58 12.49
C LEU A 88 1.39 9.39 13.28
N CYS A 89 1.04 8.33 12.60
CA CYS A 89 0.43 7.17 13.24
C CYS A 89 1.45 6.11 13.63
N GLY A 90 2.71 6.28 13.25
CA GLY A 90 3.75 5.36 13.63
C GLY A 90 3.59 3.97 13.04
N VAL A 91 3.05 3.86 11.84
CA VAL A 91 2.73 2.56 11.26
C VAL A 91 3.75 2.07 10.24
N ALA A 92 4.77 2.85 9.97
CA ALA A 92 5.74 2.45 8.95
C ALA A 92 6.37 1.10 9.29
N THR A 93 6.71 0.91 10.55
CA THR A 93 7.32 -0.35 11.00
C THR A 93 6.36 -1.52 10.82
N PHE A 94 5.07 -1.28 11.05
CA PHE A 94 4.08 -2.33 10.90
C PHE A 94 4.07 -2.88 9.48
N PHE A 95 4.16 -1.99 8.49
CA PHE A 95 4.11 -2.45 7.12
C PHE A 95 5.39 -3.16 6.71
N GLY A 96 6.51 -2.82 7.34
CA GLY A 96 7.76 -3.49 7.05
C GLY A 96 8.35 -3.18 5.69
N ASP A 97 7.73 -2.28 4.94
CA ASP A 97 8.22 -1.92 3.63
C ASP A 97 9.27 -0.85 3.76
N PRO A 98 10.29 -0.91 2.93
CA PRO A 98 11.25 0.17 2.97
C PRO A 98 10.59 1.45 2.49
N ILE A 99 10.65 2.47 3.29
CA ILE A 99 10.18 3.76 2.88
C ILE A 99 11.37 4.52 2.38
N LEU A 100 11.35 4.77 1.07
CA LEU A 100 12.44 5.50 0.49
C LEU A 100 12.25 6.94 0.84
N LEU A 101 12.99 7.36 1.83
CA LEU A 101 12.87 8.70 2.29
C LEU A 101 13.31 9.66 1.21
N GLN A 102 12.75 10.81 1.25
CA GLN A 102 13.17 11.83 0.33
C GLN A 102 14.61 12.12 0.62
N PRO A 103 15.39 12.27 -0.40
CA PRO A 103 16.81 12.52 -0.19
C PRO A 103 17.08 13.73 0.68
N ASN A 104 16.17 14.66 0.68
CA ASN A 104 16.36 15.83 1.48
C ASN A 104 15.69 15.77 2.80
N ALA A 105 15.18 14.63 3.16
CA ALA A 105 14.54 14.51 4.44
C ALA A 105 15.58 14.66 5.50
N PRO A 106 15.33 15.50 6.48
CA PRO A 106 16.30 15.71 7.54
C PRO A 106 16.53 14.46 8.34
#